data_6de8d7fd6c2098fcb5a6c543b4a41b2b
#
_entry.id   6de8d7fd6c2098fcb5a6c543b4a41b2b
#
_cell.length_a   1.000
_cell.length_b   1.000
_cell.length_c   1.000
_cell.angle_alpha   90.00
_cell.angle_beta   90.00
_cell.angle_gamma   90.00
#
_symmetry.space_group_name_H-M   'P 1'
#
loop_
_entity.id
_entity.type
_entity.pdbx_description
1 polymer ?
#
loop_
_entity_poly.entity_id
_entity_poly.type
_entity_poly.pdbx_seq_one_letter_code
_entity_poly.pdbx_strand_id
1 'polypeptide(L)'
;MAVMAVDRRHRILERVAAEQTIHIAELARELSVSEMTIRRDIGRLERDGFLRRTYGGATAHITKHLELAFNARALANAPNKRLIGMRAAELIHGASTIFVGIGTTVEQFALFMPSAEDLTVVTGSLAVASLLGSRRLHVVVLGGAVRQDELSCVGPIAASSVRRYRADVAVLGAAGVSAAFGLTELDDETAEIHRSIIEQSGWLMVLADGSKLGADASATVAPIGSVDLLVTDASAAPAEVDLIRAAGVEVVMVDPPDGRPVRTRRLEVS
;
A
#
# COMPACT_ATOMS: atom_id res chain seq x y z
N MET A 1 -1.64 -16.85 -25.35
CA MET A 1 -0.60 -17.36 -24.39
C MET A 1 -1.32 -17.85 -23.14
N ALA A 2 -1.02 -19.07 -22.68
CA ALA A 2 -1.63 -19.57 -21.44
C ALA A 2 -1.11 -18.75 -20.25
N VAL A 3 -2.03 -18.20 -19.45
CA VAL A 3 -1.70 -17.46 -18.21
C VAL A 3 -0.94 -18.42 -17.28
N MET A 4 0.21 -17.98 -16.75
CA MET A 4 1.01 -18.81 -15.83
C MET A 4 0.19 -19.16 -14.60
N ALA A 5 0.45 -20.31 -13.97
CA ALA A 5 -0.35 -20.82 -12.85
C ALA A 5 -0.35 -19.87 -11.63
N VAL A 6 0.69 -19.08 -11.44
CA VAL A 6 0.79 -18.07 -10.38
C VAL A 6 -0.15 -16.90 -10.68
N ASP A 7 -0.06 -16.31 -11.89
CA ASP A 7 -0.89 -15.19 -12.32
C ASP A 7 -2.38 -15.57 -12.36
N ARG A 8 -2.67 -16.81 -12.75
CA ARG A 8 -4.04 -17.31 -12.80
C ARG A 8 -4.66 -17.43 -11.40
N ARG A 9 -3.93 -17.99 -10.43
CA ARG A 9 -4.40 -18.05 -9.03
C ARG A 9 -4.59 -16.66 -8.45
N HIS A 10 -3.73 -15.72 -8.83
CA HIS A 10 -3.86 -14.33 -8.44
C HIS A 10 -5.20 -13.74 -8.93
N ARG A 11 -5.51 -13.86 -10.23
CA ARG A 11 -6.78 -13.39 -10.79
C ARG A 11 -8.01 -14.06 -10.15
N ILE A 12 -7.90 -15.34 -9.77
CA ILE A 12 -8.96 -16.02 -9.01
C ILE A 12 -9.17 -15.32 -7.66
N LEU A 13 -8.11 -14.97 -6.94
CA LEU A 13 -8.20 -14.27 -5.65
C LEU A 13 -8.76 -12.86 -5.78
N GLU A 14 -8.35 -12.10 -6.80
CA GLU A 14 -8.91 -10.77 -7.10
C GLU A 14 -10.41 -10.84 -7.35
N ARG A 15 -10.87 -11.81 -8.13
CA ARG A 15 -12.30 -12.01 -8.42
C ARG A 15 -13.08 -12.39 -7.17
N VAL A 16 -12.55 -13.31 -6.35
CA VAL A 16 -13.18 -13.70 -5.08
C VAL A 16 -13.23 -12.51 -4.11
N ALA A 17 -12.21 -11.68 -4.07
CA ALA A 17 -12.18 -10.47 -3.24
C ALA A 17 -13.23 -9.44 -3.70
N ALA A 18 -13.43 -9.28 -5.01
CA ALA A 18 -14.39 -8.33 -5.57
C ALA A 18 -15.86 -8.80 -5.47
N GLU A 19 -16.12 -10.08 -5.71
CA GLU A 19 -17.48 -10.61 -5.93
C GLU A 19 -17.97 -11.51 -4.80
N GLN A 20 -17.12 -11.80 -3.81
CA GLN A 20 -17.36 -12.72 -2.68
C GLN A 20 -17.67 -14.18 -3.09
N THR A 21 -18.24 -14.40 -4.25
CA THR A 21 -18.54 -15.72 -4.81
C THR A 21 -18.23 -15.74 -6.30
N ILE A 22 -17.52 -16.77 -6.74
CA ILE A 22 -17.11 -16.94 -8.15
C ILE A 22 -17.57 -18.28 -8.68
N HIS A 23 -17.85 -18.35 -9.98
CA HIS A 23 -18.26 -19.55 -10.70
C HIS A 23 -17.12 -20.11 -11.55
N ILE A 24 -16.86 -21.43 -11.43
CA ILE A 24 -15.77 -22.11 -12.16
C ILE A 24 -15.90 -21.94 -13.68
N ALA A 25 -17.12 -22.05 -14.23
CA ALA A 25 -17.35 -21.93 -15.66
C ALA A 25 -17.05 -20.53 -16.22
N GLU A 26 -17.29 -19.49 -15.44
CA GLU A 26 -17.01 -18.09 -15.80
C GLU A 26 -15.51 -17.83 -15.80
N LEU A 27 -14.83 -18.23 -14.73
CA LEU A 27 -13.37 -18.11 -14.64
C LEU A 27 -12.64 -18.91 -15.72
N ALA A 28 -13.13 -20.10 -16.06
CA ALA A 28 -12.53 -20.92 -17.12
C ALA A 28 -12.60 -20.21 -18.48
N ARG A 29 -13.73 -19.57 -18.80
CA ARG A 29 -13.90 -18.75 -20.01
C ARG A 29 -13.02 -17.50 -20.00
N GLU A 30 -13.07 -16.75 -18.91
CA GLU A 30 -12.31 -15.50 -18.75
C GLU A 30 -10.79 -15.74 -18.87
N LEU A 31 -10.29 -16.75 -18.19
CA LEU A 31 -8.85 -17.07 -18.14
C LEU A 31 -8.39 -18.00 -19.28
N SER A 32 -9.29 -18.37 -20.19
CA SER A 32 -9.04 -19.22 -21.35
C SER A 32 -8.36 -20.56 -20.98
N VAL A 33 -8.85 -21.20 -19.91
CA VAL A 33 -8.39 -22.52 -19.43
C VAL A 33 -9.56 -23.47 -19.20
N SER A 34 -9.27 -24.76 -19.01
CA SER A 34 -10.31 -25.75 -18.69
C SER A 34 -10.86 -25.56 -17.28
N GLU A 35 -12.14 -25.91 -17.06
CA GLU A 35 -12.72 -25.94 -15.71
C GLU A 35 -11.93 -26.84 -14.73
N MET A 36 -11.33 -27.94 -15.24
CA MET A 36 -10.48 -28.80 -14.43
C MET A 36 -9.24 -28.06 -13.90
N THR A 37 -8.67 -27.16 -14.71
CA THR A 37 -7.56 -26.31 -14.30
C THR A 37 -7.98 -25.36 -13.18
N ILE A 38 -9.13 -24.69 -13.35
CA ILE A 38 -9.71 -23.82 -12.31
C ILE A 38 -10.03 -24.60 -11.04
N ARG A 39 -10.63 -25.81 -11.15
CA ARG A 39 -10.90 -26.68 -9.98
C ARG A 39 -9.65 -27.03 -9.21
N ARG A 40 -8.53 -27.28 -9.92
CA ARG A 40 -7.24 -27.59 -9.29
C ARG A 40 -6.66 -26.36 -8.59
N ASP A 41 -6.73 -25.18 -9.21
CA ASP A 41 -6.26 -23.94 -8.62
C ASP A 41 -7.10 -23.55 -7.39
N ILE A 42 -8.43 -23.60 -7.47
CA ILE A 42 -9.34 -23.41 -6.34
C ILE A 42 -9.05 -24.42 -5.21
N GLY A 43 -8.83 -25.71 -5.53
CA GLY A 43 -8.50 -26.70 -4.52
C GLY A 43 -7.15 -26.47 -3.84
N ARG A 44 -6.19 -25.82 -4.50
CA ARG A 44 -4.93 -25.38 -3.90
C ARG A 44 -5.17 -24.18 -2.98
N LEU A 45 -5.85 -23.16 -3.48
CA LEU A 45 -6.20 -21.97 -2.69
C LEU A 45 -7.05 -22.28 -1.46
N GLU A 46 -7.92 -23.29 -1.54
CA GLU A 46 -8.69 -23.78 -0.39
C GLU A 46 -7.79 -24.43 0.67
N ARG A 47 -6.84 -25.30 0.26
CA ARG A 47 -5.86 -25.91 1.18
C ARG A 47 -4.94 -24.86 1.83
N ASP A 48 -4.60 -23.83 1.07
CA ASP A 48 -3.83 -22.69 1.55
C ASP A 48 -4.70 -21.73 2.39
N GLY A 49 -6.02 -22.03 2.54
CA GLY A 49 -6.97 -21.34 3.38
C GLY A 49 -7.49 -20.02 2.83
N PHE A 50 -7.28 -19.71 1.56
CA PHE A 50 -7.66 -18.45 0.92
C PHE A 50 -9.15 -18.35 0.55
N LEU A 51 -9.81 -19.46 0.30
CA LEU A 51 -11.22 -19.53 -0.08
C LEU A 51 -11.85 -20.84 0.39
N ARG A 52 -13.18 -20.95 0.25
CA ARG A 52 -13.95 -22.16 0.49
C ARG A 52 -14.66 -22.58 -0.79
N ARG A 53 -14.55 -23.84 -1.16
CA ARG A 53 -15.27 -24.37 -2.32
C ARG A 53 -16.77 -24.45 -2.04
N THR A 54 -17.55 -24.12 -3.07
CA THR A 54 -19.00 -24.30 -3.11
C THR A 54 -19.37 -25.19 -4.29
N TYR A 55 -20.67 -25.56 -4.38
CA TYR A 55 -21.15 -26.30 -5.52
C TYR A 55 -21.05 -25.43 -6.80
N GLY A 56 -20.11 -25.78 -7.69
CA GLY A 56 -19.88 -25.05 -8.95
C GLY A 56 -18.97 -23.82 -8.87
N GLY A 57 -18.39 -23.49 -7.69
CA GLY A 57 -17.57 -22.30 -7.53
C GLY A 57 -16.69 -22.28 -6.30
N ALA A 58 -16.39 -21.07 -5.86
CA ALA A 58 -15.74 -20.80 -4.58
C ALA A 58 -16.24 -19.48 -4.00
N THR A 59 -16.19 -19.35 -2.69
CA THR A 59 -16.52 -18.13 -1.96
C THR A 59 -15.35 -17.72 -1.07
N ALA A 60 -15.23 -16.42 -0.78
CA ALA A 60 -14.27 -15.93 0.17
C ALA A 60 -14.48 -16.56 1.55
N HIS A 61 -13.42 -16.87 2.25
CA HIS A 61 -13.53 -17.25 3.66
C HIS A 61 -13.83 -15.98 4.47
N ILE A 62 -14.96 -15.89 5.16
CA ILE A 62 -15.46 -14.65 5.79
C ILE A 62 -14.40 -13.98 6.70
N THR A 63 -13.63 -14.76 7.42
CA THR A 63 -12.53 -14.28 8.29
C THR A 63 -11.23 -13.92 7.53
N LYS A 64 -11.09 -14.34 6.26
CA LYS A 64 -9.89 -14.10 5.44
C LYS A 64 -10.16 -13.19 4.23
N HIS A 65 -11.37 -12.68 4.10
CA HIS A 65 -11.72 -11.83 2.94
C HIS A 65 -10.84 -10.57 2.87
N LEU A 66 -10.57 -9.97 4.00
CA LEU A 66 -9.75 -8.77 4.12
C LEU A 66 -8.25 -9.08 3.88
N GLU A 67 -7.75 -10.19 4.44
CA GLU A 67 -6.40 -10.71 4.16
C GLU A 67 -6.19 -11.02 2.67
N LEU A 68 -7.21 -11.56 2.00
CA LEU A 68 -7.21 -11.78 0.55
C LEU A 68 -7.13 -10.46 -0.23
N ALA A 69 -7.89 -9.45 0.19
CA ALA A 69 -7.87 -8.14 -0.44
C ALA A 69 -6.50 -7.46 -0.27
N PHE A 70 -5.84 -7.60 0.88
CA PHE A 70 -4.49 -7.08 1.10
C PHE A 70 -3.46 -7.80 0.23
N ASN A 71 -3.49 -9.14 0.20
CA ASN A 71 -2.60 -9.95 -0.63
C ASN A 71 -2.81 -9.68 -2.12
N ALA A 72 -4.06 -9.49 -2.57
CA ALA A 72 -4.36 -9.09 -3.94
C ALA A 72 -3.77 -7.70 -4.25
N ARG A 73 -3.91 -6.73 -3.32
CA ARG A 73 -3.28 -5.41 -3.45
C ARG A 73 -1.75 -5.50 -3.47
N ALA A 74 -1.13 -6.38 -2.69
CA ALA A 74 0.32 -6.56 -2.67
C ALA A 74 0.87 -7.02 -4.03
N LEU A 75 0.12 -7.87 -4.73
CA LEU A 75 0.49 -8.40 -6.04
C LEU A 75 0.09 -7.48 -7.21
N ALA A 76 -0.99 -6.72 -7.04
CA ALA A 76 -1.42 -5.73 -8.04
C ALA A 76 -0.36 -4.64 -8.17
N ASN A 77 0.08 -4.37 -9.40
CA ASN A 77 1.09 -3.35 -9.71
C ASN A 77 2.43 -3.52 -8.92
N ALA A 78 2.76 -4.75 -8.48
CA ALA A 78 3.93 -5.02 -7.64
C ALA A 78 5.26 -4.46 -8.23
N PRO A 79 5.54 -4.54 -9.55
CA PRO A 79 6.72 -3.90 -10.11
C PRO A 79 6.75 -2.39 -9.91
N ASN A 80 5.63 -1.70 -10.12
CA ASN A 80 5.53 -0.25 -9.96
C ASN A 80 5.70 0.15 -8.48
N LYS A 81 5.03 -0.54 -7.56
CA LYS A 81 5.20 -0.32 -6.11
C LYS A 81 6.64 -0.50 -5.65
N ARG A 82 7.34 -1.49 -6.21
CA ARG A 82 8.76 -1.69 -5.93
C ARG A 82 9.61 -0.50 -6.40
N LEU A 83 9.37 0.03 -7.59
CA LEU A 83 10.07 1.22 -8.11
C LEU A 83 9.76 2.46 -7.27
N ILE A 84 8.48 2.66 -6.91
CA ILE A 84 8.05 3.74 -6.02
C ILE A 84 8.77 3.64 -4.67
N GLY A 85 8.76 2.46 -4.04
CA GLY A 85 9.40 2.24 -2.74
C GLY A 85 10.92 2.46 -2.79
N MET A 86 11.59 1.98 -3.82
CA MET A 86 13.03 2.19 -4.03
C MET A 86 13.34 3.68 -4.19
N ARG A 87 12.56 4.39 -5.03
CA ARG A 87 12.76 5.82 -5.25
C ARG A 87 12.48 6.65 -4.00
N ALA A 88 11.42 6.33 -3.27
CA ALA A 88 11.10 7.00 -2.01
C ALA A 88 12.21 6.85 -0.96
N ALA A 89 12.84 5.67 -0.87
CA ALA A 89 13.94 5.43 0.05
C ALA A 89 15.19 6.28 -0.28
N GLU A 90 15.42 6.60 -1.56
CA GLU A 90 16.49 7.51 -2.00
C GLU A 90 16.21 8.99 -1.63
N LEU A 91 14.95 9.34 -1.39
CA LEU A 91 14.55 10.72 -1.11
C LEU A 91 14.55 11.05 0.38
N ILE A 92 14.64 10.04 1.24
CA ILE A 92 14.72 10.25 2.69
C ILE A 92 16.17 10.38 3.11
N HIS A 93 16.58 11.61 3.36
CA HIS A 93 17.90 11.91 3.88
C HIS A 93 17.78 12.89 5.05
N GLY A 94 18.63 12.70 6.08
CA GLY A 94 18.76 13.63 7.20
C GLY A 94 17.65 13.55 8.24
N ALA A 95 16.62 12.73 8.05
CA ALA A 95 15.58 12.51 9.06
C ALA A 95 16.14 11.63 10.19
N SER A 96 15.87 12.02 11.43
CA SER A 96 16.19 11.24 12.64
C SER A 96 14.99 10.40 13.13
N THR A 97 13.78 10.85 12.84
CA THR A 97 12.54 10.12 13.16
C THR A 97 11.59 10.13 11.97
N ILE A 98 11.10 8.95 11.61
CA ILE A 98 10.19 8.76 10.48
C ILE A 98 8.96 7.97 10.93
N PHE A 99 7.77 8.49 10.65
CA PHE A 99 6.56 7.67 10.66
C PHE A 99 6.47 6.89 9.35
N VAL A 100 6.32 5.59 9.46
CA VAL A 100 6.07 4.70 8.33
C VAL A 100 4.68 4.09 8.49
N GLY A 101 3.77 4.46 7.61
CA GLY A 101 2.38 4.03 7.62
C GLY A 101 2.18 2.56 7.28
N ILE A 102 0.96 2.23 6.92
CA ILE A 102 0.56 0.90 6.47
C ILE A 102 0.34 0.89 4.95
N GLY A 103 0.38 -0.29 4.35
CA GLY A 103 0.05 -0.49 2.94
C GLY A 103 1.16 -1.10 2.11
N THR A 104 0.76 -1.77 1.04
CA THR A 104 1.65 -2.61 0.23
C THR A 104 2.76 -1.84 -0.51
N THR A 105 2.54 -0.55 -0.83
CA THR A 105 3.57 0.31 -1.42
C THR A 105 4.56 0.78 -0.36
N VAL A 106 4.07 1.06 0.86
CA VAL A 106 4.90 1.44 2.02
C VAL A 106 5.78 0.26 2.47
N GLU A 107 5.31 -0.97 2.39
CA GLU A 107 6.15 -2.16 2.63
C GLU A 107 7.30 -2.24 1.63
N GLN A 108 7.07 -1.91 0.36
CA GLN A 108 8.16 -1.83 -0.63
C GLN A 108 9.18 -0.75 -0.27
N PHE A 109 8.73 0.41 0.20
CA PHE A 109 9.63 1.44 0.72
C PHE A 109 10.48 0.92 1.90
N ALA A 110 9.86 0.24 2.87
CA ALA A 110 10.56 -0.33 4.02
C ALA A 110 11.67 -1.32 3.61
N LEU A 111 11.47 -2.07 2.51
CA LEU A 111 12.51 -2.98 1.99
C LEU A 111 13.79 -2.26 1.54
N PHE A 112 13.69 -1.01 1.07
CA PHE A 112 14.81 -0.24 0.54
C PHE A 112 15.33 0.84 1.49
N MET A 113 14.68 1.04 2.64
CA MET A 113 15.13 2.01 3.64
C MET A 113 16.61 1.77 4.02
N PRO A 114 17.41 2.82 4.17
CA PRO A 114 18.76 2.69 4.68
C PRO A 114 18.79 2.18 6.13
N SER A 115 19.85 1.52 6.52
CA SER A 115 20.13 1.19 7.91
C SER A 115 20.99 2.30 8.51
N ALA A 116 20.50 2.95 9.54
CA ALA A 116 21.22 3.98 10.28
C ALA A 116 20.90 3.84 11.78
N GLU A 117 21.93 3.79 12.63
CA GLU A 117 21.75 3.52 14.07
C GLU A 117 21.06 4.68 14.81
N ASP A 118 21.11 5.87 14.26
CA ASP A 118 20.46 7.09 14.74
C ASP A 118 19.05 7.31 14.18
N LEU A 119 18.58 6.43 13.29
CA LEU A 119 17.24 6.52 12.71
C LEU A 119 16.22 5.78 13.58
N THR A 120 15.19 6.51 14.00
CA THR A 120 13.99 5.95 14.64
C THR A 120 12.85 5.84 13.63
N VAL A 121 12.27 4.65 13.50
CA VAL A 121 11.07 4.38 12.72
C VAL A 121 9.91 4.08 13.65
N VAL A 122 8.84 4.86 13.55
CA VAL A 122 7.59 4.64 14.29
C VAL A 122 6.54 4.12 13.31
N THR A 123 5.95 2.97 13.57
CA THR A 123 4.99 2.34 12.65
C THR A 123 3.86 1.62 13.38
N GLY A 124 2.67 1.64 12.78
CA GLY A 124 1.56 0.76 13.15
C GLY A 124 1.56 -0.57 12.38
N SER A 125 2.41 -0.72 11.35
CA SER A 125 2.49 -1.93 10.53
C SER A 125 3.41 -2.96 11.18
N LEU A 126 2.87 -4.13 11.55
CA LEU A 126 3.66 -5.26 12.02
C LEU A 126 4.51 -5.86 10.91
N ALA A 127 4.07 -5.76 9.66
CA ALA A 127 4.84 -6.18 8.49
C ALA A 127 6.09 -5.31 8.32
N VAL A 128 5.94 -3.97 8.34
CA VAL A 128 7.07 -3.02 8.31
C VAL A 128 8.00 -3.25 9.49
N ALA A 129 7.47 -3.39 10.70
CA ALA A 129 8.27 -3.65 11.90
C ALA A 129 9.09 -4.94 11.78
N SER A 130 8.50 -6.00 11.23
CA SER A 130 9.20 -7.27 10.98
C SER A 130 10.31 -7.13 9.94
N LEU A 131 10.08 -6.36 8.86
CA LEU A 131 11.09 -6.11 7.82
C LEU A 131 12.29 -5.31 8.35
N LEU A 132 12.04 -4.38 9.26
CA LEU A 132 13.06 -3.48 9.79
C LEU A 132 13.72 -3.99 11.06
N GLY A 133 13.09 -4.89 11.80
CA GLY A 133 13.56 -5.34 13.13
C GLY A 133 14.91 -6.06 13.16
N SER A 134 15.40 -6.53 12.00
CA SER A 134 16.74 -7.10 11.86
C SER A 134 17.82 -6.10 11.42
N ARG A 135 17.43 -4.84 11.18
CA ARG A 135 18.34 -3.80 10.69
C ARG A 135 18.89 -2.95 11.83
N ARG A 136 20.00 -2.24 11.58
CA ARG A 136 20.59 -1.31 12.53
C ARG A 136 19.84 0.04 12.49
N LEU A 137 18.68 0.07 13.13
CA LEU A 137 17.83 1.25 13.36
C LEU A 137 16.90 0.97 14.54
N HIS A 138 16.33 2.02 15.13
CA HIS A 138 15.38 1.87 16.22
C HIS A 138 13.95 1.77 15.68
N VAL A 139 13.26 0.65 15.96
CA VAL A 139 11.87 0.44 15.55
C VAL A 139 10.94 0.56 16.74
N VAL A 140 9.97 1.44 16.64
CA VAL A 140 8.88 1.60 17.60
C VAL A 140 7.58 1.14 16.95
N VAL A 141 6.92 0.16 17.55
CA VAL A 141 5.61 -0.32 17.10
C VAL A 141 4.52 0.37 17.92
N LEU A 142 3.57 1.02 17.25
CA LEU A 142 2.38 1.56 17.89
C LEU A 142 1.57 0.40 18.49
N GLY A 143 1.07 0.57 19.71
CA GLY A 143 0.15 -0.39 20.33
C GLY A 143 -1.24 -0.32 19.71
N GLY A 144 -2.15 -1.20 20.15
CA GLY A 144 -3.55 -1.18 19.73
C GLY A 144 -4.11 -2.56 19.41
N ALA A 145 -5.31 -2.59 18.86
CA ALA A 145 -5.89 -3.81 18.30
C ALA A 145 -5.17 -4.18 17.00
N VAL A 146 -4.92 -5.48 16.81
CA VAL A 146 -4.29 -5.94 15.56
C VAL A 146 -5.36 -6.28 14.54
N ARG A 147 -5.34 -5.58 13.41
CA ARG A 147 -6.09 -5.93 12.21
C ARG A 147 -5.30 -7.00 11.45
N GLN A 148 -5.89 -8.19 11.37
CA GLN A 148 -5.18 -9.39 10.88
C GLN A 148 -4.91 -9.38 9.38
N ASP A 149 -5.80 -8.75 8.60
CA ASP A 149 -5.72 -8.69 7.14
C ASP A 149 -4.55 -7.87 6.61
N GLU A 150 -4.19 -6.78 7.30
CA GLU A 150 -3.08 -5.89 6.95
C GLU A 150 -1.91 -5.99 7.93
N LEU A 151 -2.03 -6.82 8.97
CA LEU A 151 -1.05 -6.91 10.06
C LEU A 151 -0.70 -5.52 10.60
N SER A 152 -1.73 -4.74 10.94
CA SER A 152 -1.58 -3.37 11.43
C SER A 152 -2.23 -3.15 12.79
N CYS A 153 -1.66 -2.28 13.60
CA CYS A 153 -2.24 -1.80 14.85
C CYS A 153 -3.23 -0.68 14.57
N VAL A 154 -4.47 -0.82 15.03
CA VAL A 154 -5.57 0.13 14.81
C VAL A 154 -6.28 0.48 16.11
N GLY A 155 -7.22 1.44 16.00
CA GLY A 155 -8.10 1.88 17.08
C GLY A 155 -7.50 2.97 17.96
N PRO A 156 -8.24 3.38 19.03
CA PRO A 156 -7.90 4.56 19.84
C PRO A 156 -6.52 4.50 20.52
N ILE A 157 -6.05 3.28 20.87
CA ILE A 157 -4.73 3.12 21.49
C ILE A 157 -3.64 3.43 20.47
N ALA A 158 -3.77 2.94 19.22
CA ALA A 158 -2.83 3.23 18.15
C ALA A 158 -2.79 4.73 17.84
N ALA A 159 -3.93 5.36 17.61
CA ALA A 159 -4.03 6.79 17.35
C ALA A 159 -3.45 7.65 18.49
N SER A 160 -3.74 7.30 19.76
CA SER A 160 -3.17 8.02 20.91
C SER A 160 -1.67 7.80 21.07
N SER A 161 -1.15 6.63 20.66
CA SER A 161 0.28 6.33 20.71
C SER A 161 1.07 7.18 19.73
N VAL A 162 0.52 7.50 18.54
CA VAL A 162 1.14 8.42 17.58
C VAL A 162 1.48 9.76 18.22
N ARG A 163 0.56 10.34 19.00
CA ARG A 163 0.73 11.67 19.63
C ARG A 163 1.90 11.76 20.62
N ARG A 164 2.50 10.63 21.00
CA ARG A 164 3.67 10.57 21.89
C ARG A 164 5.00 10.80 21.16
N TYR A 165 4.96 10.85 19.84
CA TYR A 165 6.13 11.02 18.99
C TYR A 165 5.99 12.25 18.11
N ARG A 166 7.11 12.82 17.71
CA ARG A 166 7.24 13.79 16.62
C ARG A 166 8.17 13.19 15.58
N ALA A 167 7.85 13.34 14.33
CA ALA A 167 8.68 12.86 13.24
C ALA A 167 9.04 14.00 12.28
N ASP A 168 10.25 13.90 11.73
CA ASP A 168 10.68 14.81 10.68
C ASP A 168 9.87 14.55 9.41
N VAL A 169 9.62 13.27 9.14
CA VAL A 169 8.95 12.80 7.91
C VAL A 169 7.87 11.77 8.25
N ALA A 170 6.72 11.89 7.61
CA ALA A 170 5.73 10.82 7.46
C ALA A 170 5.80 10.23 6.06
N VAL A 171 5.81 8.90 5.96
CA VAL A 171 5.69 8.15 4.70
C VAL A 171 4.42 7.32 4.76
N LEU A 172 3.41 7.72 4.00
CA LEU A 172 2.08 7.10 4.01
C LEU A 172 1.72 6.49 2.66
N GLY A 173 0.94 5.42 2.67
CA GLY A 173 0.15 4.99 1.54
C GLY A 173 -1.20 5.70 1.51
N ALA A 174 -2.00 5.45 0.47
CA ALA A 174 -3.39 5.87 0.41
C ALA A 174 -4.21 4.88 -0.42
N ALA A 175 -5.50 4.76 -0.10
CA ALA A 175 -6.44 4.01 -0.92
C ALA A 175 -6.86 4.82 -2.16
N GLY A 176 -6.94 6.15 -2.03
CA GLY A 176 -7.16 7.09 -3.11
C GLY A 176 -6.41 8.40 -2.91
N VAL A 177 -5.98 9.01 -4.01
CA VAL A 177 -5.30 10.31 -4.06
C VAL A 177 -5.89 11.13 -5.18
N SER A 178 -6.57 12.21 -4.87
CA SER A 178 -7.12 13.10 -5.89
C SER A 178 -6.96 14.58 -5.54
N ALA A 179 -6.89 15.42 -6.56
CA ALA A 179 -6.85 16.87 -6.37
C ALA A 179 -8.13 17.38 -5.71
N ALA A 180 -9.26 16.73 -5.97
CA ALA A 180 -10.57 17.16 -5.48
C ALA A 180 -10.82 16.76 -4.01
N PHE A 181 -10.46 15.55 -3.61
CA PHE A 181 -10.77 14.99 -2.28
C PHE A 181 -9.53 14.76 -1.41
N GLY A 182 -8.33 14.95 -1.96
CA GLY A 182 -7.08 14.75 -1.24
C GLY A 182 -6.74 13.29 -1.03
N LEU A 183 -6.26 12.96 0.17
CA LEU A 183 -5.95 11.60 0.58
C LEU A 183 -7.18 10.95 1.20
N THR A 184 -7.46 9.72 0.78
CA THR A 184 -8.59 8.94 1.29
C THR A 184 -8.18 7.50 1.62
N GLU A 185 -8.88 6.89 2.59
CA GLU A 185 -8.70 5.52 3.04
C GLU A 185 -9.99 4.72 3.00
N LEU A 186 -9.87 3.39 3.04
CA LEU A 186 -11.01 2.48 2.95
C LEU A 186 -11.88 2.49 4.20
N ASP A 187 -11.28 2.82 5.36
CA ASP A 187 -11.94 2.82 6.67
C ASP A 187 -11.45 3.97 7.56
N ASP A 188 -12.30 4.34 8.51
CA ASP A 188 -12.06 5.49 9.38
C ASP A 188 -11.00 5.24 10.45
N GLU A 189 -10.77 4.00 10.89
CA GLU A 189 -9.70 3.70 11.86
C GLU A 189 -8.32 3.95 11.27
N THR A 190 -8.10 3.53 10.02
CA THR A 190 -6.87 3.84 9.27
C THR A 190 -6.73 5.33 9.02
N ALA A 191 -7.83 5.98 8.58
CA ALA A 191 -7.84 7.42 8.33
C ALA A 191 -7.49 8.22 9.59
N GLU A 192 -7.99 7.84 10.77
CA GLU A 192 -7.68 8.50 12.05
C GLU A 192 -6.21 8.39 12.43
N ILE A 193 -5.61 7.22 12.22
CA ILE A 193 -4.17 7.02 12.46
C ILE A 193 -3.36 7.89 11.50
N HIS A 194 -3.71 7.92 10.21
CA HIS A 194 -3.02 8.76 9.21
C HIS A 194 -3.17 10.24 9.53
N ARG A 195 -4.36 10.73 9.92
CA ARG A 195 -4.57 12.10 10.42
C ARG A 195 -3.63 12.44 11.58
N SER A 196 -3.59 11.53 12.57
CA SER A 196 -2.71 11.70 13.73
C SER A 196 -1.23 11.72 13.36
N ILE A 197 -0.79 10.90 12.41
CA ILE A 197 0.58 10.89 11.90
C ILE A 197 0.91 12.21 11.20
N ILE A 198 0.04 12.70 10.33
CA ILE A 198 0.23 13.97 9.61
C ILE A 198 0.38 15.14 10.60
N GLU A 199 -0.49 15.21 11.63
CA GLU A 199 -0.42 16.23 12.68
C GLU A 199 0.89 16.21 13.49
N GLN A 200 1.56 15.06 13.56
CA GLN A 200 2.79 14.87 14.33
C GLN A 200 4.06 14.90 13.47
N SER A 201 3.95 15.24 12.19
CA SER A 201 5.06 15.20 11.24
C SER A 201 5.36 16.57 10.66
N GLY A 202 6.63 16.84 10.38
CA GLY A 202 7.07 18.08 9.75
C GLY A 202 6.92 18.07 8.24
N TRP A 203 6.89 16.89 7.60
CA TRP A 203 6.85 16.72 6.15
C TRP A 203 6.14 15.41 5.78
N LEU A 204 5.32 15.45 4.74
CA LEU A 204 4.48 14.32 4.32
C LEU A 204 4.86 13.82 2.91
N MET A 205 5.34 12.59 2.83
CA MET A 205 5.51 11.84 1.59
C MET A 205 4.39 10.82 1.43
N VAL A 206 3.74 10.83 0.28
CA VAL A 206 2.72 9.84 -0.08
C VAL A 206 3.23 8.93 -1.19
N LEU A 207 3.04 7.62 -1.01
CA LEU A 207 3.43 6.59 -1.95
C LEU A 207 2.18 5.92 -2.55
N ALA A 208 1.91 6.17 -3.82
CA ALA A 208 0.72 5.64 -4.49
C ALA A 208 1.05 5.22 -5.92
N ASP A 209 0.71 4.00 -6.31
CA ASP A 209 0.77 3.62 -7.72
C ASP A 209 -0.32 4.34 -8.52
N GLY A 210 -0.11 4.49 -9.84
CA GLY A 210 -0.97 5.31 -10.70
C GLY A 210 -2.45 4.92 -10.68
N SER A 211 -2.80 3.70 -10.28
CA SER A 211 -4.21 3.28 -10.13
C SER A 211 -4.95 3.96 -8.97
N LYS A 212 -4.21 4.62 -8.07
CA LYS A 212 -4.76 5.34 -6.92
C LYS A 212 -5.01 6.82 -7.21
N LEU A 213 -4.41 7.35 -8.28
CA LEU A 213 -4.57 8.75 -8.66
C LEU A 213 -5.91 8.95 -9.38
N GLY A 214 -6.66 9.95 -8.94
CA GLY A 214 -8.03 10.21 -9.38
C GLY A 214 -9.07 9.22 -8.79
N ALA A 215 -8.65 8.34 -7.88
CA ALA A 215 -9.55 7.46 -7.13
C ALA A 215 -9.83 8.05 -5.74
N ASP A 216 -11.05 7.81 -5.25
CA ASP A 216 -11.49 8.22 -3.92
C ASP A 216 -11.99 7.01 -3.14
N ALA A 217 -11.77 7.03 -1.83
CA ALA A 217 -12.25 6.04 -0.89
C ALA A 217 -13.15 6.69 0.18
N SER A 218 -13.77 5.85 1.03
CA SER A 218 -14.87 6.28 1.90
C SER A 218 -14.47 7.21 3.05
N ALA A 219 -13.22 7.15 3.52
CA ALA A 219 -12.76 7.91 4.69
C ALA A 219 -11.73 8.97 4.27
N THR A 220 -12.01 10.24 4.53
CA THR A 220 -11.09 11.35 4.24
C THR A 220 -9.95 11.40 5.27
N VAL A 221 -8.73 11.54 4.77
CA VAL A 221 -7.51 11.68 5.60
C VAL A 221 -7.08 13.15 5.67
N ALA A 222 -6.74 13.75 4.54
CA ALA A 222 -6.24 15.12 4.46
C ALA A 222 -6.48 15.74 3.08
N PRO A 223 -6.60 17.07 2.97
CA PRO A 223 -6.64 17.75 1.68
C PRO A 223 -5.33 17.55 0.93
N ILE A 224 -5.38 17.58 -0.40
CA ILE A 224 -4.19 17.32 -1.24
C ILE A 224 -3.03 18.28 -0.95
N GLY A 225 -3.31 19.53 -0.63
CA GLY A 225 -2.29 20.52 -0.27
C GLY A 225 -1.54 20.25 1.04
N SER A 226 -1.92 19.22 1.81
CA SER A 226 -1.14 18.75 2.96
C SER A 226 0.01 17.83 2.56
N VAL A 227 0.07 17.41 1.30
CA VAL A 227 1.12 16.52 0.78
C VAL A 227 2.27 17.36 0.25
N ASP A 228 3.47 17.13 0.79
CA ASP A 228 4.68 17.80 0.30
C ASP A 228 5.23 17.08 -0.93
N LEU A 229 5.24 15.75 -0.90
CA LEU A 229 5.73 14.92 -2.01
C LEU A 229 4.84 13.71 -2.27
N LEU A 230 4.45 13.54 -3.52
CA LEU A 230 3.83 12.33 -4.04
C LEU A 230 4.82 11.57 -4.91
N VAL A 231 5.09 10.30 -4.58
CA VAL A 231 5.86 9.39 -5.44
C VAL A 231 4.88 8.41 -6.10
N THR A 232 4.83 8.43 -7.43
CA THR A 232 3.93 7.61 -8.23
C THR A 232 4.64 7.05 -9.47
N ASP A 233 3.94 6.27 -10.30
CA ASP A 233 4.48 5.69 -11.52
C ASP A 233 3.79 6.23 -12.79
N ALA A 234 4.37 5.91 -13.95
CA ALA A 234 3.93 6.39 -15.26
C ALA A 234 2.52 5.90 -15.68
N SER A 235 1.88 5.00 -14.93
CA SER A 235 0.49 4.59 -15.20
C SER A 235 -0.55 5.60 -14.68
N ALA A 236 -0.11 6.60 -13.89
CA ALA A 236 -0.97 7.68 -13.41
C ALA A 236 -1.54 8.51 -14.56
N ALA A 237 -2.82 8.87 -14.47
CA ALA A 237 -3.48 9.72 -15.46
C ALA A 237 -2.81 11.10 -15.49
N PRO A 238 -2.25 11.57 -16.64
CA PRO A 238 -1.52 12.84 -16.71
C PRO A 238 -2.34 14.04 -16.23
N ALA A 239 -3.63 14.09 -16.57
CA ALA A 239 -4.52 15.16 -16.15
C ALA A 239 -4.63 15.28 -14.62
N GLU A 240 -4.70 14.16 -13.90
CA GLU A 240 -4.76 14.16 -12.44
C GLU A 240 -3.42 14.58 -11.82
N VAL A 241 -2.31 14.12 -12.38
CA VAL A 241 -0.96 14.54 -11.96
C VAL A 241 -0.80 16.06 -12.10
N ASP A 242 -1.29 16.65 -13.19
CA ASP A 242 -1.21 18.08 -13.42
C ASP A 242 -2.08 18.87 -12.42
N LEU A 243 -3.27 18.37 -12.08
CA LEU A 243 -4.13 18.98 -11.06
C LEU A 243 -3.49 18.91 -9.66
N ILE A 244 -2.87 17.79 -9.31
CA ILE A 244 -2.15 17.62 -8.03
C ILE A 244 -0.95 18.57 -7.95
N ARG A 245 -0.17 18.70 -9.02
CA ARG A 245 0.93 19.68 -9.10
C ARG A 245 0.44 21.12 -8.99
N ALA A 246 -0.68 21.44 -9.62
CA ALA A 246 -1.29 22.77 -9.54
C ALA A 246 -1.76 23.11 -8.12
N ALA A 247 -2.06 22.11 -7.29
CA ALA A 247 -2.37 22.27 -5.87
C ALA A 247 -1.11 22.47 -4.99
N GLY A 248 0.09 22.50 -5.57
CA GLY A 248 1.36 22.78 -4.87
C GLY A 248 2.15 21.55 -4.44
N VAL A 249 1.70 20.34 -4.78
CA VAL A 249 2.37 19.07 -4.43
C VAL A 249 3.54 18.82 -5.38
N GLU A 250 4.71 18.50 -4.84
CA GLU A 250 5.80 17.96 -5.65
C GLU A 250 5.45 16.52 -6.07
N VAL A 251 5.53 16.21 -7.38
CA VAL A 251 5.22 14.86 -7.89
C VAL A 251 6.44 14.26 -8.58
N VAL A 252 6.97 13.21 -8.00
CA VAL A 252 8.03 12.38 -8.57
C VAL A 252 7.40 11.16 -9.22
N MET A 253 7.61 11.02 -10.53
CA MET A 253 7.16 9.86 -11.30
C MET A 253 8.32 8.90 -11.50
N VAL A 254 8.08 7.60 -11.26
CA VAL A 254 9.03 6.54 -11.59
C VAL A 254 8.64 5.89 -12.90
N ASP A 255 9.62 5.70 -13.76
CA ASP A 255 9.48 4.97 -15.02
C ASP A 255 9.99 3.53 -14.85
N PRO A 256 9.42 2.55 -15.56
CA PRO A 256 10.06 1.25 -15.68
C PRO A 256 11.47 1.43 -16.26
N PRO A 257 12.44 0.51 -15.97
CA PRO A 257 13.87 0.74 -16.17
C PRO A 257 14.31 0.76 -17.64
N ASP A 258 13.87 1.78 -18.38
CA ASP A 258 14.34 2.15 -19.71
C ASP A 258 15.25 3.40 -19.65
N GLY A 259 16.17 3.38 -18.72
CA GLY A 259 17.47 4.01 -18.85
C GLY A 259 17.56 5.54 -18.95
N ARG A 260 16.85 6.35 -18.13
CA ARG A 260 17.26 7.74 -17.91
C ARG A 260 17.16 8.13 -16.44
N PRO A 261 18.24 8.69 -15.82
CA PRO A 261 18.16 9.16 -14.44
C PRO A 261 17.30 10.44 -14.36
N VAL A 262 16.25 10.39 -13.52
CA VAL A 262 15.46 11.55 -13.15
C VAL A 262 16.33 12.47 -12.29
N ARG A 263 16.55 13.71 -12.72
CA ARG A 263 17.23 14.74 -11.91
C ARG A 263 16.29 15.18 -10.79
N THR A 264 16.68 14.95 -9.55
CA THR A 264 15.94 15.42 -8.37
C THR A 264 16.75 16.43 -7.56
N ARG A 265 16.05 17.45 -7.07
CA ARG A 265 16.53 18.33 -6.00
C ARG A 265 16.62 17.51 -4.72
N ARG A 266 17.76 17.54 -4.06
CA ARG A 266 17.91 16.99 -2.70
C ARG A 266 17.10 17.85 -1.74
N LEU A 267 16.33 17.20 -0.87
CA LEU A 267 15.70 17.86 0.26
C LEU A 267 16.79 18.19 1.28
N GLU A 268 17.03 19.46 1.53
CA GLU A 268 17.76 19.92 2.72
C GLU A 268 16.69 20.17 3.79
N VAL A 269 16.59 19.25 4.74
CA VAL A 269 15.82 19.48 5.97
C VAL A 269 16.64 20.44 6.81
N SER A 270 16.11 21.64 7.05
CA SER A 270 16.71 22.71 7.85
C SER A 270 16.60 22.42 9.34
#